data_ec3227dd7ab068d778d63899e7b667e7
#
_entry.id   ec3227dd7ab068d778d63899e7b667e7
#
_cell.length_a   1.000
_cell.length_b   1.000
_cell.length_c   1.000
_cell.angle_alpha   90.00
_cell.angle_beta   90.00
_cell.angle_gamma   90.00
#
_symmetry.space_group_name_H-M   'P 1'
#
loop_
_entity.id
_entity.type
_entity.pdbx_description
1 polymer ?
#
loop_
_entity_poly.entity_id
_entity_poly.type
_entity_poly.pdbx_seq_one_letter_code
_entity_poly.pdbx_strand_id
1 'polypeptide(L)'
;MSRLPLILTLLLALGPAQAMACRQPDGAAGIADATLSAINAEREQRGMAPLSPDPRLTDAALAHACDSAARNRMSHDGSDGSDLGDRVKREGYRYRAIAENVAAGYRTPGSVVQGWMNSSGHRRNILTRNARDVGLGIATADDGTLHWVLNLGTER
;
A
#
# COMPACT_ATOMS: atom_id res chain seq x y z
N MET A 1 45.79 -46.00 28.11
CA MET A 1 45.12 -44.75 28.56
C MET A 1 44.78 -43.95 27.29
N SER A 2 43.58 -44.15 26.75
CA SER A 2 43.13 -43.51 25.52
C SER A 2 42.31 -42.28 25.86
N ARG A 3 42.74 -41.08 25.43
CA ARG A 3 42.01 -39.83 25.68
C ARG A 3 41.15 -39.54 24.43
N LEU A 4 39.83 -39.62 24.56
CA LEU A 4 38.87 -39.18 23.56
C LEU A 4 38.84 -37.63 23.50
N PRO A 5 38.87 -37.04 22.33
CA PRO A 5 38.66 -35.57 22.20
C PRO A 5 37.19 -35.24 22.34
N LEU A 6 36.90 -34.28 23.22
CA LEU A 6 35.57 -33.69 23.38
C LEU A 6 35.30 -32.72 22.21
N ILE A 7 34.44 -33.11 21.26
CA ILE A 7 34.01 -32.22 20.16
C ILE A 7 32.91 -31.32 20.72
N LEU A 8 33.22 -30.04 20.95
CA LEU A 8 32.29 -29.01 21.34
C LEU A 8 31.52 -28.54 20.11
N THR A 9 30.29 -29.03 19.93
CA THR A 9 29.42 -28.60 18.84
C THR A 9 28.82 -27.23 19.19
N LEU A 10 29.30 -26.18 18.53
CA LEU A 10 28.73 -24.82 18.66
C LEU A 10 27.42 -24.77 17.88
N LEU A 11 26.27 -24.83 18.57
CA LEU A 11 24.96 -24.54 17.98
C LEU A 11 24.84 -23.03 17.75
N LEU A 12 24.99 -22.58 16.51
CA LEU A 12 24.54 -21.25 16.13
C LEU A 12 23.00 -21.22 16.17
N ALA A 13 22.43 -20.59 17.19
CA ALA A 13 21.02 -20.24 17.21
C ALA A 13 20.78 -19.12 16.18
N LEU A 14 20.21 -19.45 15.02
CA LEU A 14 19.58 -18.44 14.18
C LEU A 14 18.37 -17.89 14.93
N GLY A 15 18.48 -16.70 15.48
CA GLY A 15 17.34 -15.94 16.01
C GLY A 15 16.32 -15.69 14.88
N PRO A 16 15.02 -15.63 15.22
CA PRO A 16 14.01 -15.32 14.21
C PRO A 16 14.34 -13.96 13.58
N ALA A 17 14.41 -13.92 12.25
CA ALA A 17 14.48 -12.66 11.53
C ALA A 17 13.23 -11.85 11.93
N GLN A 18 13.42 -10.77 12.68
CA GLN A 18 12.34 -9.85 12.98
C GLN A 18 11.94 -9.21 11.64
N ALA A 19 10.77 -9.60 11.13
CA ALA A 19 10.13 -8.85 10.07
C ALA A 19 10.01 -7.40 10.57
N MET A 20 10.67 -6.47 9.90
CA MET A 20 10.57 -5.05 10.26
C MET A 20 9.10 -4.67 10.20
N ALA A 21 8.51 -4.38 11.36
CA ALA A 21 7.13 -3.97 11.44
C ALA A 21 6.95 -2.70 10.59
N CYS A 22 6.02 -2.75 9.65
CA CYS A 22 5.68 -1.58 8.84
C CYS A 22 5.24 -0.43 9.74
N ARG A 23 5.94 0.70 9.65
CA ARG A 23 5.61 1.89 10.42
C ARG A 23 4.53 2.68 9.68
N GLN A 24 3.35 2.74 10.27
CA GLN A 24 2.29 3.63 9.81
C GLN A 24 2.35 4.96 10.58
N PRO A 25 1.86 6.07 9.99
CA PRO A 25 1.74 7.33 10.72
C PRO A 25 0.69 7.22 11.84
N ASP A 26 0.84 8.04 12.90
CA ASP A 26 -0.17 8.14 13.94
C ASP A 26 -1.52 8.53 13.35
N GLY A 27 -2.59 7.85 13.77
CA GLY A 27 -3.93 8.08 13.25
C GLY A 27 -4.13 7.63 11.79
N ALA A 28 -3.37 6.66 11.29
CA ALA A 28 -3.42 6.17 9.91
C ALA A 28 -4.84 5.87 9.40
N ALA A 29 -5.70 5.30 10.25
CA ALA A 29 -7.10 5.03 9.90
C ALA A 29 -7.86 6.32 9.57
N GLY A 30 -7.78 7.34 10.43
CA GLY A 30 -8.42 8.64 10.20
C GLY A 30 -7.85 9.38 8.98
N ILE A 31 -6.55 9.21 8.69
CA ILE A 31 -5.91 9.74 7.48
C ILE A 31 -6.47 9.03 6.24
N ALA A 32 -6.66 7.71 6.30
CA ALA A 32 -7.25 6.94 5.21
C ALA A 32 -8.69 7.35 4.94
N ASP A 33 -9.52 7.49 5.98
CA ASP A 33 -10.91 7.94 5.87
C ASP A 33 -11.02 9.35 5.27
N ALA A 34 -10.19 10.28 5.72
CA ALA A 34 -10.16 11.65 5.19
C ALA A 34 -9.71 11.67 3.71
N THR A 35 -8.77 10.80 3.33
CA THR A 35 -8.31 10.67 1.95
C THR A 35 -9.42 10.12 1.06
N LEU A 36 -10.10 9.06 1.50
CA LEU A 36 -11.24 8.50 0.77
C LEU A 36 -12.37 9.51 0.63
N SER A 37 -12.68 10.26 1.69
CA SER A 37 -13.69 11.32 1.65
C SER A 37 -13.35 12.38 0.60
N ALA A 38 -12.08 12.81 0.53
CA ALA A 38 -11.63 13.78 -0.46
C ALA A 38 -11.72 13.21 -1.90
N ILE A 39 -11.36 11.94 -2.10
CA ILE A 39 -11.50 11.24 -3.40
C ILE A 39 -12.97 11.16 -3.81
N ASN A 40 -13.85 10.80 -2.88
CA ASN A 40 -15.28 10.69 -3.16
C ASN A 40 -15.91 12.05 -3.47
N ALA A 41 -15.47 13.12 -2.82
CA ALA A 41 -15.89 14.48 -3.16
C ALA A 41 -15.51 14.88 -4.60
N GLU A 42 -14.30 14.51 -5.07
CA GLU A 42 -13.86 14.73 -6.44
C GLU A 42 -14.72 13.94 -7.46
N ARG A 43 -15.14 12.72 -7.09
CA ARG A 43 -16.03 11.89 -7.90
C ARG A 43 -17.46 12.46 -7.94
N GLU A 44 -18.00 12.84 -6.79
CA GLU A 44 -19.36 13.41 -6.67
C GLU A 44 -19.52 14.69 -7.49
N GLN A 45 -18.55 15.60 -7.42
CA GLN A 45 -18.54 16.84 -8.23
C GLN A 45 -18.65 16.55 -9.76
N ARG A 46 -18.38 15.33 -10.18
CA ARG A 46 -18.43 14.88 -11.59
C ARG A 46 -19.55 13.88 -11.85
N GLY A 47 -20.49 13.76 -10.92
CA GLY A 47 -21.66 12.90 -11.05
C GLY A 47 -21.31 11.40 -11.07
N MET A 48 -20.24 11.01 -10.38
CA MET A 48 -19.83 9.61 -10.27
C MET A 48 -20.25 9.02 -8.90
N ALA A 49 -20.56 7.74 -8.89
CA ALA A 49 -20.83 7.03 -7.65
C ALA A 49 -19.57 7.02 -6.75
N PRO A 50 -19.75 7.13 -5.42
CA PRO A 50 -18.65 7.01 -4.49
C PRO A 50 -18.01 5.61 -4.54
N LEU A 51 -16.76 5.54 -4.14
CA LEU A 51 -16.03 4.29 -3.92
C LEU A 51 -16.29 3.80 -2.50
N SER A 52 -16.36 2.47 -2.35
CA SER A 52 -16.51 1.80 -1.06
C SER A 52 -15.21 1.12 -0.64
N PRO A 53 -14.80 1.20 0.63
CA PRO A 53 -13.62 0.49 1.11
C PRO A 53 -13.77 -1.04 0.92
N ASP A 54 -12.70 -1.67 0.42
CA ASP A 54 -12.55 -3.12 0.39
C ASP A 54 -11.31 -3.52 1.20
N PRO A 55 -11.42 -4.38 2.22
CA PRO A 55 -10.30 -4.74 3.08
C PRO A 55 -9.17 -5.42 2.30
N ARG A 56 -9.48 -6.23 1.30
CA ARG A 56 -8.49 -6.93 0.46
C ARG A 56 -7.65 -5.94 -0.35
N LEU A 57 -8.28 -4.90 -0.91
CA LEU A 57 -7.57 -3.82 -1.60
C LEU A 57 -6.76 -2.97 -0.62
N THR A 58 -7.27 -2.79 0.61
CA THR A 58 -6.57 -2.07 1.68
C THR A 58 -5.32 -2.82 2.12
N ASP A 59 -5.42 -4.14 2.35
CA ASP A 59 -4.28 -4.97 2.75
C ASP A 59 -3.19 -4.99 1.66
N ALA A 60 -3.58 -5.16 0.40
CA ALA A 60 -2.64 -5.07 -0.73
C ALA A 60 -1.97 -3.68 -0.85
N ALA A 61 -2.74 -2.60 -0.63
CA ALA A 61 -2.21 -1.24 -0.66
C ALA A 61 -1.25 -0.97 0.50
N LEU A 62 -1.60 -1.42 1.72
CA LEU A 62 -0.76 -1.27 2.90
C LEU A 62 0.55 -2.04 2.76
N ALA A 63 0.49 -3.30 2.33
CA ALA A 63 1.69 -4.10 2.10
C ALA A 63 2.64 -3.42 1.10
N HIS A 64 2.10 -2.85 0.02
CA HIS A 64 2.91 -2.14 -0.98
C HIS A 64 3.43 -0.78 -0.48
N ALA A 65 2.66 -0.06 0.32
CA ALA A 65 3.13 1.17 0.97
C ALA A 65 4.29 0.87 1.94
N CYS A 66 4.20 -0.24 2.69
CA CYS A 66 5.27 -0.70 3.59
C CYS A 66 6.54 -1.05 2.83
N ASP A 67 6.41 -1.80 1.74
CA ASP A 67 7.54 -2.16 0.87
C ASP A 67 8.21 -0.91 0.26
N SER A 68 7.40 0.04 -0.20
CA SER A 68 7.87 1.33 -0.74
C SER A 68 8.59 2.17 0.32
N ALA A 69 8.03 2.24 1.54
CA ALA A 69 8.62 2.97 2.66
C ALA A 69 9.94 2.35 3.13
N ALA A 70 10.02 1.02 3.23
CA ALA A 70 11.25 0.30 3.62
C ALA A 70 12.41 0.56 2.65
N ARG A 71 12.11 0.80 1.38
CA ARG A 71 13.11 1.14 0.34
C ARG A 71 13.25 2.66 0.14
N ASN A 72 12.42 3.45 0.77
CA ASN A 72 12.22 4.89 0.50
C ASN A 72 12.13 5.18 -1.00
N ARG A 73 11.37 4.35 -1.71
CA ARG A 73 11.26 4.41 -3.18
C ARG A 73 9.81 4.21 -3.62
N MET A 74 9.25 5.22 -4.27
CA MET A 74 7.97 5.14 -4.93
C MET A 74 8.09 4.32 -6.24
N SER A 75 7.30 3.26 -6.39
CA SER A 75 7.25 2.41 -7.57
C SER A 75 5.88 1.72 -7.64
N HIS A 76 5.48 1.30 -8.84
CA HIS A 76 4.36 0.39 -9.03
C HIS A 76 4.76 -1.07 -8.84
N ASP A 77 6.06 -1.38 -8.94
CA ASP A 77 6.59 -2.73 -8.77
C ASP A 77 7.02 -2.96 -7.32
N GLY A 78 6.63 -4.10 -6.77
CA GLY A 78 7.09 -4.58 -5.47
C GLY A 78 8.57 -4.96 -5.49
N SER A 79 9.21 -5.01 -4.31
CA SER A 79 10.60 -5.46 -4.18
C SER A 79 10.76 -6.95 -4.56
N ASP A 80 9.69 -7.71 -4.47
CA ASP A 80 9.58 -9.12 -4.87
C ASP A 80 9.26 -9.30 -6.36
N GLY A 81 9.19 -8.22 -7.14
CA GLY A 81 8.83 -8.21 -8.55
C GLY A 81 7.33 -8.31 -8.83
N SER A 82 6.49 -8.25 -7.79
CA SER A 82 5.03 -8.30 -7.97
C SER A 82 4.48 -7.03 -8.59
N ASP A 83 3.53 -7.18 -9.49
CA ASP A 83 2.69 -6.08 -9.98
C ASP A 83 1.42 -5.90 -9.10
N LEU A 84 0.58 -4.90 -9.44
CA LEU A 84 -0.68 -4.68 -8.76
C LEU A 84 -1.59 -5.91 -8.79
N GLY A 85 -1.67 -6.60 -9.95
CA GLY A 85 -2.52 -7.77 -10.14
C GLY A 85 -2.12 -8.92 -9.23
N ASP A 86 -0.83 -9.14 -9.05
CA ASP A 86 -0.31 -10.16 -8.15
C ASP A 86 -0.65 -9.85 -6.69
N ARG A 87 -0.46 -8.60 -6.27
CA ARG A 87 -0.73 -8.15 -4.90
C ARG A 87 -2.20 -8.30 -4.53
N VAL A 88 -3.12 -7.79 -5.36
CA VAL A 88 -4.55 -7.86 -5.04
C VAL A 88 -5.11 -9.28 -5.10
N LYS A 89 -4.57 -10.14 -5.99
CA LYS A 89 -4.94 -11.58 -6.04
C LYS A 89 -4.45 -12.33 -4.80
N ARG A 90 -3.28 -11.99 -4.28
CA ARG A 90 -2.71 -12.57 -3.05
C ARG A 90 -3.64 -12.35 -1.86
N GLU A 91 -4.31 -11.19 -1.81
CA GLU A 91 -5.31 -10.86 -0.82
C GLU A 91 -6.73 -11.39 -1.15
N GLY A 92 -6.86 -12.14 -2.24
CA GLY A 92 -8.14 -12.76 -2.63
C GLY A 92 -9.10 -11.86 -3.41
N TYR A 93 -8.67 -10.66 -3.82
CA TYR A 93 -9.51 -9.77 -4.63
C TYR A 93 -9.53 -10.22 -6.09
N ARG A 94 -10.70 -10.66 -6.57
CA ARG A 94 -10.92 -11.10 -7.95
C ARG A 94 -11.51 -9.94 -8.76
N TYR A 95 -10.76 -9.40 -9.68
CA TYR A 95 -11.12 -8.18 -10.38
C TYR A 95 -11.51 -8.39 -11.85
N ARG A 96 -12.33 -7.48 -12.36
CA ARG A 96 -12.51 -7.20 -13.81
C ARG A 96 -11.55 -6.11 -14.27
N ALA A 97 -11.37 -5.10 -13.43
CA ALA A 97 -10.46 -3.99 -13.65
C ALA A 97 -9.87 -3.53 -12.33
N ILE A 98 -8.61 -3.13 -12.36
CA ILE A 98 -7.89 -2.53 -11.24
C ILE A 98 -7.03 -1.37 -11.73
N ALA A 99 -6.74 -0.43 -10.85
CA ALA A 99 -5.81 0.67 -11.08
C ALA A 99 -5.12 1.04 -9.77
N GLU A 100 -3.92 1.61 -9.87
CA GLU A 100 -3.15 2.04 -8.72
C GLU A 100 -2.65 3.47 -8.90
N ASN A 101 -2.71 4.25 -7.82
CA ASN A 101 -1.99 5.50 -7.70
C ASN A 101 -1.00 5.37 -6.54
N VAL A 102 0.25 5.71 -6.78
CA VAL A 102 1.28 5.78 -5.75
C VAL A 102 1.76 7.22 -5.59
N ALA A 103 2.17 7.58 -4.38
CA ALA A 103 2.76 8.88 -4.10
C ALA A 103 3.73 8.81 -2.91
N ALA A 104 4.65 9.75 -2.82
CA ALA A 104 5.54 9.92 -1.69
C ALA A 104 5.72 11.40 -1.35
N GLY A 105 5.99 11.71 -0.06
CA GLY A 105 6.31 13.06 0.41
C GLY A 105 5.12 13.97 0.70
N TYR A 106 3.91 13.60 0.33
CA TYR A 106 2.70 14.34 0.71
C TYR A 106 2.39 14.12 2.19
N ARG A 107 2.07 15.18 2.91
CA ARG A 107 1.88 15.12 4.37
C ARG A 107 0.42 15.07 4.82
N THR A 108 -0.52 15.36 3.94
CA THR A 108 -1.95 15.45 4.28
C THR A 108 -2.82 14.78 3.22
N PRO A 109 -4.01 14.29 3.60
CA PRO A 109 -5.01 13.76 2.66
C PRO A 109 -5.32 14.70 1.50
N GLY A 110 -5.58 15.98 1.81
CA GLY A 110 -5.90 16.98 0.77
C GLY A 110 -4.75 17.17 -0.21
N SER A 111 -3.49 17.22 0.27
CA SER A 111 -2.34 17.44 -0.60
C SER A 111 -2.07 16.26 -1.53
N VAL A 112 -2.21 15.01 -1.07
CA VAL A 112 -1.99 13.82 -1.91
C VAL A 112 -3.09 13.69 -2.96
N VAL A 113 -4.36 13.91 -2.58
CA VAL A 113 -5.48 13.87 -3.53
C VAL A 113 -5.33 14.96 -4.59
N GLN A 114 -4.97 16.19 -4.19
CA GLN A 114 -4.69 17.26 -5.14
C GLN A 114 -3.54 16.90 -6.08
N GLY A 115 -2.46 16.30 -5.57
CA GLY A 115 -1.35 15.80 -6.38
C GLY A 115 -1.80 14.78 -7.42
N TRP A 116 -2.61 13.80 -7.02
CA TRP A 116 -3.18 12.82 -7.94
C TRP A 116 -4.13 13.45 -8.96
N MET A 117 -4.97 14.39 -8.54
CA MET A 117 -5.89 15.08 -9.45
C MET A 117 -5.20 16.01 -10.45
N ASN A 118 -4.01 16.49 -10.14
CA ASN A 118 -3.19 17.28 -11.06
C ASN A 118 -2.41 16.42 -12.07
N SER A 119 -2.27 15.11 -11.83
CA SER A 119 -1.66 14.15 -12.75
C SER A 119 -2.73 13.50 -13.64
N SER A 120 -2.60 13.59 -14.96
CA SER A 120 -3.60 13.07 -15.89
C SER A 120 -3.84 11.56 -15.76
N GLY A 121 -2.79 10.78 -15.48
CA GLY A 121 -2.86 9.33 -15.26
C GLY A 121 -3.59 8.98 -13.96
N HIS A 122 -3.14 9.57 -12.85
CA HIS A 122 -3.73 9.33 -11.53
C HIS A 122 -5.19 9.81 -11.46
N ARG A 123 -5.48 10.99 -12.04
CA ARG A 123 -6.85 11.50 -12.14
C ARG A 123 -7.76 10.56 -12.92
N ARG A 124 -7.28 9.98 -14.03
CA ARG A 124 -8.04 9.00 -14.82
C ARG A 124 -8.42 7.79 -13.97
N ASN A 125 -7.50 7.29 -13.15
CA ASN A 125 -7.76 6.17 -12.26
C ASN A 125 -8.85 6.52 -11.25
N ILE A 126 -8.73 7.65 -10.53
CA ILE A 126 -9.73 8.13 -9.56
C ILE A 126 -11.11 8.32 -10.21
N LEU A 127 -11.14 8.81 -11.45
CA LEU A 127 -12.37 9.10 -12.18
C LEU A 127 -12.82 7.95 -13.10
N THR A 128 -12.37 6.72 -12.86
CA THR A 128 -12.86 5.54 -13.55
C THR A 128 -14.32 5.28 -13.18
N ARG A 129 -15.25 5.33 -14.16
CA ARG A 129 -16.69 5.23 -13.92
C ARG A 129 -17.12 3.90 -13.33
N ASN A 130 -16.45 2.82 -13.72
CA ASN A 130 -16.79 1.47 -13.29
C ASN A 130 -16.08 1.05 -12.00
N ALA A 131 -15.15 1.85 -11.46
CA ALA A 131 -14.57 1.58 -10.16
C ALA A 131 -15.65 1.66 -9.08
N ARG A 132 -15.63 0.67 -8.17
CA ARG A 132 -16.56 0.54 -7.04
C ARG A 132 -15.82 0.44 -5.72
N ASP A 133 -14.73 -0.29 -5.74
CA ASP A 133 -13.99 -0.67 -4.55
C ASP A 133 -12.69 0.10 -4.47
N VAL A 134 -12.26 0.39 -3.25
CA VAL A 134 -11.03 1.14 -2.97
C VAL A 134 -10.30 0.58 -1.76
N GLY A 135 -8.97 0.59 -1.82
CA GLY A 135 -8.11 0.36 -0.67
C GLY A 135 -7.01 1.42 -0.61
N LEU A 136 -6.70 1.90 0.59
CA LEU A 136 -5.65 2.87 0.82
C LEU A 136 -4.64 2.34 1.83
N GLY A 137 -3.36 2.37 1.48
CA GLY A 137 -2.24 2.07 2.34
C GLY A 137 -1.35 3.29 2.54
N ILE A 138 -0.89 3.50 3.77
CA ILE A 138 0.01 4.59 4.13
C ILE A 138 1.10 4.04 5.04
N ALA A 139 2.35 4.28 4.71
CA ALA A 139 3.50 3.89 5.52
C ALA A 139 4.51 5.03 5.62
N THR A 140 5.31 4.99 6.68
CA THR A 140 6.32 6.00 6.98
C THR A 140 7.71 5.40 6.80
N ALA A 141 8.54 5.97 5.94
CA ALA A 141 9.95 5.63 5.79
C ALA A 141 10.78 6.11 7.00
N ASP A 142 12.01 5.64 7.12
CA ASP A 142 12.89 5.97 8.25
C ASP A 142 13.22 7.47 8.35
N ASP A 143 13.23 8.19 7.23
CA ASP A 143 13.42 9.64 7.17
C ASP A 143 12.14 10.46 7.43
N GLY A 144 11.01 9.77 7.74
CA GLY A 144 9.72 10.39 7.97
C GLY A 144 8.89 10.64 6.71
N THR A 145 9.38 10.26 5.53
CA THR A 145 8.61 10.37 4.27
C THR A 145 7.40 9.45 4.30
N LEU A 146 6.21 9.99 4.00
CA LEU A 146 4.99 9.20 3.85
C LEU A 146 4.89 8.64 2.44
N HIS A 147 4.67 7.33 2.34
CA HIS A 147 4.37 6.60 1.12
C HIS A 147 2.89 6.23 1.09
N TRP A 148 2.24 6.54 -0.02
CA TRP A 148 0.80 6.39 -0.22
C TRP A 148 0.54 5.45 -1.39
N VAL A 149 -0.36 4.50 -1.19
CA VAL A 149 -0.83 3.60 -2.25
C VAL A 149 -2.35 3.60 -2.22
N LEU A 150 -2.96 3.91 -3.36
CA LEU A 150 -4.40 3.85 -3.58
C LEU A 150 -4.68 2.78 -4.63
N ASN A 151 -5.35 1.72 -4.26
CA ASN A 151 -5.86 0.68 -5.14
C ASN A 151 -7.34 0.91 -5.43
N LEU A 152 -7.72 0.83 -6.69
CA LEU A 152 -9.09 0.98 -7.17
C LEU A 152 -9.50 -0.29 -7.89
N GLY A 153 -10.72 -0.75 -7.70
CA GLY A 153 -11.16 -2.01 -8.27
C GLY A 153 -12.61 -2.03 -8.70
N THR A 154 -12.88 -3.03 -9.55
CA THR A 154 -14.21 -3.53 -9.88
C THR A 154 -14.14 -5.04 -9.77
N GLU A 155 -14.84 -5.62 -8.80
CA GLU A 155 -14.85 -7.07 -8.59
C GLU A 155 -15.59 -7.80 -9.73
N ARG A 156 -15.22 -9.09 -9.91
CA ARG A 156 -15.88 -9.99 -10.88
C ARG A 156 -17.24 -10.44 -10.39
#